data_b46d848433335de5cf8f38d0cce88ec9
#
_entry.id   b46d848433335de5cf8f38d0cce88ec9
#
_cell.length_a   1.000
_cell.length_b   1.000
_cell.length_c   1.000
_cell.angle_alpha   90.00
_cell.angle_beta   90.00
_cell.angle_gamma   90.00
#
_symmetry.space_group_name_H-M   'P 1'
#
loop_
_entity.id
_entity.type
_entity.pdbx_description
1 polymer ?
#
loop_
_entity_poly.entity_id
_entity_poly.type
_entity_poly.pdbx_seq_one_letter_code
_entity_poly.pdbx_strand_id
1 'polypeptide(L)'
;MQELPRSAKNLFLLLLTIAVLIVPAIYAIQTASKRRPEQPIQTLSSYLHFLYARDFRRAYRLIATEDQRVKPLNDYLRERPPFTGFTLEVARKLAALIEIRPLSEAPEQTLNRVKVNLKLPDANALSGLLLDWDESRLNTLPAPEQKKILTAIDELNRQGKLPTIEGEEEFTLLREGSQWRISLDWGAGVKVSFTTVLPSETPIFAEPVVKETVARPSDVFTIGFRVKNRTNREIVTRIVHRIEPKELAQYLELVQCALLLPVRLRPGEEETYNSTYILRGDLPDGTKHLDVIYEFKVDS
;
A
#
# COMPACT_ATOMS: atom_id res chain seq x y z
N MET A 1 -49.39 -45.69 36.28
CA MET A 1 -48.75 -44.83 35.24
C MET A 1 -49.87 -44.36 34.31
N GLN A 2 -50.29 -43.12 34.46
CA GLN A 2 -51.33 -42.52 33.60
C GLN A 2 -50.70 -42.09 32.26
N GLU A 3 -51.20 -42.70 31.20
CA GLU A 3 -50.77 -42.27 29.83
C GLU A 3 -51.38 -40.90 29.49
N LEU A 4 -50.60 -39.98 29.13
CA LEU A 4 -51.03 -38.65 28.66
C LEU A 4 -51.86 -38.78 27.38
N PRO A 5 -52.98 -38.06 27.27
CA PRO A 5 -53.89 -38.13 26.13
C PRO A 5 -53.14 -37.73 24.81
N ARG A 6 -53.48 -38.39 23.71
CA ARG A 6 -52.85 -38.21 22.41
C ARG A 6 -52.77 -36.73 21.95
N SER A 7 -53.74 -35.91 22.34
CA SER A 7 -53.76 -34.47 22.04
C SER A 7 -52.60 -33.71 22.74
N ALA A 8 -52.24 -34.08 23.96
CA ALA A 8 -51.19 -33.48 24.75
C ALA A 8 -49.80 -33.86 24.21
N LYS A 9 -49.64 -35.08 23.67
CA LYS A 9 -48.38 -35.49 22.99
C LYS A 9 -48.15 -34.72 21.70
N ASN A 10 -49.20 -34.47 20.92
CA ASN A 10 -49.09 -33.69 19.68
C ASN A 10 -48.80 -32.19 19.95
N LEU A 11 -49.40 -31.63 20.98
CA LEU A 11 -49.13 -30.25 21.41
C LEU A 11 -47.69 -30.09 21.92
N PHE A 12 -47.20 -31.06 22.69
CA PHE A 12 -45.82 -31.07 23.18
C PHE A 12 -44.80 -31.19 22.04
N LEU A 13 -45.08 -32.07 21.03
CA LEU A 13 -44.21 -32.18 19.82
C LEU A 13 -44.21 -30.88 19.00
N LEU A 14 -45.35 -30.20 18.84
CA LEU A 14 -45.47 -28.94 18.14
C LEU A 14 -44.69 -27.82 18.85
N LEU A 15 -44.78 -27.74 20.18
CA LEU A 15 -44.03 -26.78 20.97
C LEU A 15 -42.53 -27.05 20.93
N LEU A 16 -42.11 -28.31 20.92
CA LEU A 16 -40.69 -28.70 20.81
C LEU A 16 -40.10 -28.33 19.43
N THR A 17 -40.87 -28.56 18.34
CA THR A 17 -40.44 -28.18 16.98
C THR A 17 -40.36 -26.68 16.80
N ILE A 18 -41.28 -25.91 17.38
CA ILE A 18 -41.25 -24.45 17.38
C ILE A 18 -40.03 -23.93 18.17
N ALA A 19 -39.74 -24.50 19.33
CA ALA A 19 -38.57 -24.11 20.13
C ALA A 19 -37.25 -24.42 19.44
N VAL A 20 -37.12 -25.57 18.74
CA VAL A 20 -35.92 -25.97 17.99
C VAL A 20 -35.64 -25.05 16.79
N LEU A 21 -36.69 -24.49 16.18
CA LEU A 21 -36.54 -23.57 15.04
C LEU A 21 -36.36 -22.11 15.46
N ILE A 22 -37.03 -21.66 16.49
CA ILE A 22 -37.04 -20.24 16.92
C ILE A 22 -35.76 -19.90 17.72
N VAL A 23 -35.31 -20.80 18.60
CA VAL A 23 -34.13 -20.53 19.44
C VAL A 23 -32.86 -20.27 18.62
N PRO A 24 -32.48 -21.08 17.59
CA PRO A 24 -31.33 -20.77 16.73
C PRO A 24 -31.54 -19.52 15.90
N ALA A 25 -32.78 -19.23 15.46
CA ALA A 25 -33.05 -17.99 14.70
C ALA A 25 -32.88 -16.75 15.58
N ILE A 26 -33.37 -16.77 16.81
CA ILE A 26 -33.16 -15.67 17.77
C ILE A 26 -31.68 -15.54 18.12
N TYR A 27 -30.95 -16.65 18.29
CA TYR A 27 -29.52 -16.64 18.58
C TYR A 27 -28.73 -16.10 17.37
N ALA A 28 -29.09 -16.47 16.14
CA ALA A 28 -28.49 -15.94 14.93
C ALA A 28 -28.77 -14.43 14.75
N ILE A 29 -29.98 -13.97 15.07
CA ILE A 29 -30.34 -12.54 15.04
C ILE A 29 -29.60 -11.77 16.13
N GLN A 30 -29.47 -12.31 17.33
CA GLN A 30 -28.75 -11.68 18.44
C GLN A 30 -27.24 -11.65 18.21
N THR A 31 -26.64 -12.66 17.55
CA THR A 31 -25.22 -12.66 17.19
C THR A 31 -24.95 -11.74 16.02
N ALA A 32 -25.85 -11.62 15.04
CA ALA A 32 -25.77 -10.64 13.95
C ALA A 32 -25.94 -9.21 14.48
N SER A 33 -26.80 -8.99 15.47
CA SER A 33 -27.02 -7.68 16.11
C SER A 33 -25.87 -7.24 17.03
N LYS A 34 -25.00 -8.15 17.46
CA LYS A 34 -23.83 -7.85 18.32
C LYS A 34 -22.57 -7.46 17.56
N ARG A 35 -22.57 -7.46 16.23
CA ARG A 35 -21.51 -6.79 15.48
C ARG A 35 -21.69 -5.30 15.70
N ARG A 36 -20.91 -4.73 16.66
CA ARG A 36 -20.77 -3.28 16.77
C ARG A 36 -20.47 -2.74 15.38
N PRO A 37 -21.17 -1.69 14.95
CA PRO A 37 -20.84 -1.06 13.68
C PRO A 37 -19.33 -0.77 13.68
N GLU A 38 -18.66 -1.17 12.62
CA GLU A 38 -17.25 -0.94 12.45
C GLU A 38 -17.00 0.57 12.58
N GLN A 39 -16.11 0.96 13.48
CA GLN A 39 -15.84 2.39 13.70
C GLN A 39 -14.82 2.87 12.66
N PRO A 40 -14.90 4.12 12.18
CA PRO A 40 -13.97 4.66 11.21
C PRO A 40 -12.50 4.46 11.62
N ILE A 41 -12.19 4.67 12.89
CA ILE A 41 -10.83 4.50 13.43
C ILE A 41 -10.32 3.05 13.32
N GLN A 42 -11.18 2.05 13.41
CA GLN A 42 -10.78 0.65 13.26
C GLN A 42 -10.40 0.33 11.81
N THR A 43 -11.19 0.84 10.85
CA THR A 43 -10.87 0.72 9.43
C THR A 43 -9.55 1.43 9.10
N LEU A 44 -9.37 2.65 9.59
CA LEU A 44 -8.14 3.42 9.42
C LEU A 44 -6.93 2.67 10.01
N SER A 45 -7.05 2.18 11.23
CA SER A 45 -6.00 1.42 11.90
C SER A 45 -5.62 0.18 11.08
N SER A 46 -6.62 -0.58 10.62
CA SER A 46 -6.39 -1.77 9.78
C SER A 46 -5.71 -1.40 8.45
N TYR A 47 -6.15 -0.33 7.80
CA TYR A 47 -5.56 0.17 6.56
C TYR A 47 -4.08 0.52 6.75
N LEU A 48 -3.75 1.31 7.77
CA LEU A 48 -2.38 1.73 8.04
C LEU A 48 -1.48 0.55 8.39
N HIS A 49 -1.95 -0.38 9.24
CA HIS A 49 -1.17 -1.59 9.52
C HIS A 49 -0.90 -2.42 8.27
N PHE A 50 -1.88 -2.62 7.38
CA PHE A 50 -1.65 -3.32 6.13
C PHE A 50 -0.72 -2.57 5.19
N LEU A 51 -0.86 -1.24 5.11
CA LEU A 51 -0.01 -0.39 4.26
C LEU A 51 1.46 -0.48 4.68
N TYR A 52 1.74 -0.30 5.97
CA TYR A 52 3.10 -0.33 6.52
C TYR A 52 3.68 -1.76 6.56
N ALA A 53 2.84 -2.78 6.75
CA ALA A 53 3.24 -4.18 6.62
C ALA A 53 3.47 -4.60 5.15
N ARG A 54 3.33 -3.70 4.18
CA ARG A 54 3.40 -4.00 2.75
C ARG A 54 2.39 -5.05 2.26
N ASP A 55 1.30 -5.28 3.02
CA ASP A 55 0.17 -6.10 2.58
C ASP A 55 -0.80 -5.25 1.74
N PHE A 56 -0.32 -4.79 0.62
CA PHE A 56 -1.04 -3.84 -0.25
C PHE A 56 -2.36 -4.41 -0.79
N ARG A 57 -2.45 -5.73 -0.92
CA ARG A 57 -3.70 -6.38 -1.34
C ARG A 57 -4.80 -6.25 -0.30
N ARG A 58 -4.46 -6.36 0.99
CA ARG A 58 -5.42 -6.13 2.08
C ARG A 58 -5.70 -4.65 2.29
N ALA A 59 -4.69 -3.79 2.22
CA ALA A 59 -4.88 -2.34 2.27
C ALA A 59 -5.86 -1.86 1.18
N TYR A 60 -5.67 -2.33 -0.06
CA TYR A 60 -6.53 -1.97 -1.20
C TYR A 60 -8.00 -2.29 -0.99
N ARG A 61 -8.32 -3.38 -0.29
CA ARG A 61 -9.73 -3.74 0.02
C ARG A 61 -10.42 -2.74 0.93
N LEU A 62 -9.68 -1.92 1.64
CA LEU A 62 -10.20 -0.88 2.54
C LEU A 62 -10.31 0.48 1.86
N ILE A 63 -9.85 0.63 0.63
CA ILE A 63 -9.95 1.86 -0.18
C ILE A 63 -11.38 1.96 -0.74
N ALA A 64 -11.87 3.20 -0.87
CA ALA A 64 -13.19 3.50 -1.42
C ALA A 64 -13.37 2.95 -2.85
N THR A 65 -14.58 2.49 -3.13
CA THR A 65 -14.90 1.85 -4.42
C THR A 65 -14.68 2.81 -5.61
N GLU A 66 -14.89 4.10 -5.40
CA GLU A 66 -14.66 5.12 -6.42
C GLU A 66 -13.17 5.24 -6.76
N ASP A 67 -12.31 5.28 -5.75
CA ASP A 67 -10.87 5.26 -5.94
C ASP A 67 -10.39 3.97 -6.63
N GLN A 68 -10.96 2.82 -6.24
CA GLN A 68 -10.64 1.54 -6.88
C GLN A 68 -11.00 1.50 -8.37
N ARG A 69 -12.01 2.29 -8.82
CA ARG A 69 -12.35 2.43 -10.24
C ARG A 69 -11.30 3.26 -10.98
N VAL A 70 -10.76 4.29 -10.33
CA VAL A 70 -9.71 5.14 -10.92
C VAL A 70 -8.39 4.39 -11.02
N LYS A 71 -8.02 3.63 -9.98
CA LYS A 71 -6.79 2.84 -9.93
C LYS A 71 -7.09 1.37 -9.61
N PRO A 72 -7.20 0.50 -10.62
CA PRO A 72 -7.44 -0.93 -10.42
C PRO A 72 -6.34 -1.62 -9.60
N LEU A 73 -6.70 -2.72 -8.90
CA LEU A 73 -5.79 -3.45 -8.01
C LEU A 73 -4.44 -3.80 -8.66
N ASN A 74 -4.46 -4.24 -9.92
CA ASN A 74 -3.23 -4.64 -10.60
C ASN A 74 -2.27 -3.46 -10.82
N ASP A 75 -2.80 -2.26 -11.10
CA ASP A 75 -2.01 -1.04 -11.26
C ASP A 75 -1.48 -0.58 -9.92
N TYR A 76 -2.32 -0.58 -8.88
CA TYR A 76 -1.92 -0.29 -7.52
C TYR A 76 -0.79 -1.19 -7.01
N LEU A 77 -0.84 -2.51 -7.31
CA LEU A 77 0.20 -3.46 -6.90
C LEU A 77 1.48 -3.33 -7.73
N ARG A 78 1.39 -2.92 -9.01
CA ARG A 78 2.58 -2.65 -9.85
C ARG A 78 3.37 -1.44 -9.37
N GLU A 79 2.67 -0.43 -8.89
CA GLU A 79 3.29 0.77 -8.31
C GLU A 79 3.91 0.52 -6.92
N ARG A 80 3.51 -0.55 -6.26
CA ARG A 80 3.88 -0.89 -4.89
C ARG A 80 4.26 -2.36 -4.79
N PRO A 81 5.46 -2.74 -5.23
CA PRO A 81 5.90 -4.11 -5.10
C PRO A 81 5.94 -4.51 -3.61
N PRO A 82 5.30 -5.63 -3.23
CA PRO A 82 5.36 -6.12 -1.85
C PRO A 82 6.77 -6.62 -1.54
N PHE A 83 7.16 -6.52 -0.28
CA PHE A 83 8.34 -7.25 0.19
C PHE A 83 8.07 -8.75 0.22
N THR A 84 9.12 -9.54 0.14
CA THR A 84 9.07 -11.00 0.21
C THR A 84 9.95 -11.54 1.33
N GLY A 85 9.81 -12.82 1.67
CA GLY A 85 10.68 -13.51 2.62
C GLY A 85 10.82 -12.82 3.96
N PHE A 86 12.05 -12.76 4.45
CA PHE A 86 12.36 -12.16 5.76
C PHE A 86 12.14 -10.65 5.80
N THR A 87 12.37 -9.94 4.70
CA THR A 87 12.10 -8.49 4.63
C THR A 87 10.62 -8.18 4.92
N LEU A 88 9.71 -9.02 4.41
CA LEU A 88 8.28 -8.91 4.72
C LEU A 88 7.97 -9.18 6.20
N GLU A 89 8.67 -10.14 6.81
CA GLU A 89 8.53 -10.43 8.24
C GLU A 89 8.94 -9.25 9.11
N VAL A 90 10.07 -8.62 8.78
CA VAL A 90 10.53 -7.38 9.45
C VAL A 90 9.51 -6.26 9.29
N ALA A 91 9.01 -6.02 8.06
CA ALA A 91 8.01 -4.99 7.81
C ALA A 91 6.73 -5.20 8.63
N ARG A 92 6.24 -6.44 8.71
CA ARG A 92 5.08 -6.79 9.54
C ARG A 92 5.33 -6.55 11.03
N LYS A 93 6.54 -6.89 11.50
CA LYS A 93 6.93 -6.67 12.89
C LYS A 93 6.93 -5.17 13.23
N LEU A 94 7.52 -4.34 12.39
CA LEU A 94 7.52 -2.88 12.58
C LEU A 94 6.10 -2.30 12.47
N ALA A 95 5.30 -2.77 11.52
CA ALA A 95 3.91 -2.35 11.38
C ALA A 95 3.08 -2.65 12.64
N ALA A 96 3.36 -3.74 13.35
CA ALA A 96 2.68 -4.07 14.60
C ALA A 96 3.02 -3.11 15.77
N LEU A 97 4.07 -2.30 15.63
CA LEU A 97 4.51 -1.31 16.63
C LEU A 97 4.00 0.11 16.34
N ILE A 98 3.16 0.28 15.33
CA ILE A 98 2.55 1.56 14.99
C ILE A 98 1.51 1.91 16.06
N GLU A 99 1.60 3.14 16.59
CA GLU A 99 0.59 3.70 17.47
C GLU A 99 -0.26 4.71 16.69
N ILE A 100 -1.58 4.57 16.79
CA ILE A 100 -2.55 5.44 16.14
C ILE A 100 -3.46 6.01 17.23
N ARG A 101 -3.35 7.31 17.48
CA ARG A 101 -4.13 8.00 18.52
C ARG A 101 -5.09 8.99 17.88
N PRO A 102 -6.41 8.79 17.96
CA PRO A 102 -7.36 9.77 17.45
C PRO A 102 -7.24 11.10 18.22
N LEU A 103 -7.17 12.22 17.49
CA LEU A 103 -7.13 13.58 18.05
C LEU A 103 -8.53 14.21 18.10
N SER A 104 -9.42 13.80 17.19
CA SER A 104 -10.82 14.21 17.19
C SER A 104 -11.68 13.07 16.64
N GLU A 105 -12.80 12.81 17.30
CA GLU A 105 -13.87 11.97 16.77
C GLU A 105 -14.98 12.91 16.30
N ALA A 106 -15.20 13.02 15.00
CA ALA A 106 -16.37 13.69 14.47
C ALA A 106 -17.60 12.77 14.62
N PRO A 107 -18.82 13.31 14.83
CA PRO A 107 -20.03 12.51 14.90
C PRO A 107 -20.26 11.76 13.59
N GLU A 108 -20.90 10.59 13.70
CA GLU A 108 -21.19 9.66 12.60
C GLU A 108 -21.94 10.36 11.45
N GLN A 109 -21.20 10.71 10.42
CA GLN A 109 -21.73 11.17 9.13
C GLN A 109 -21.32 10.18 8.05
N THR A 110 -21.94 10.26 6.86
CA THR A 110 -21.58 9.45 5.70
C THR A 110 -20.13 9.66 5.25
N LEU A 111 -19.61 10.88 5.48
CA LEU A 111 -18.21 11.27 5.32
C LEU A 111 -17.65 11.61 6.70
N ASN A 112 -16.57 10.98 7.09
CA ASN A 112 -15.88 11.25 8.34
C ASN A 112 -14.41 11.64 8.07
N ARG A 113 -13.98 12.77 8.62
CA ARG A 113 -12.56 13.16 8.65
C ARG A 113 -12.01 12.78 10.01
N VAL A 114 -11.04 11.90 10.01
CA VAL A 114 -10.40 11.36 11.21
C VAL A 114 -9.00 11.94 11.30
N LYS A 115 -8.79 12.82 12.25
CA LYS A 115 -7.46 13.35 12.55
C LYS A 115 -6.80 12.47 13.61
N VAL A 116 -5.59 12.00 13.34
CA VAL A 116 -4.85 11.11 14.23
C VAL A 116 -3.43 11.63 14.44
N ASN A 117 -2.88 11.34 15.61
CA ASN A 117 -1.43 11.36 15.82
C ASN A 117 -0.91 9.96 15.50
N LEU A 118 0.02 9.87 14.56
CA LEU A 118 0.70 8.65 14.16
C LEU A 118 2.09 8.63 14.76
N LYS A 119 2.43 7.52 15.42
CA LYS A 119 3.80 7.25 15.83
C LYS A 119 4.26 5.99 15.13
N LEU A 120 5.28 6.14 14.29
CA LEU A 120 5.78 5.11 13.38
C LEU A 120 7.22 4.78 13.73
N PRO A 121 7.65 3.50 13.67
CA PRO A 121 9.07 3.17 13.69
C PRO A 121 9.80 3.89 12.55
N ASP A 122 10.91 4.54 12.87
CA ASP A 122 11.75 5.25 11.90
C ASP A 122 12.61 4.24 11.13
N ALA A 123 12.14 3.87 9.93
CA ALA A 123 12.84 2.93 9.07
C ALA A 123 14.24 3.41 8.65
N ASN A 124 14.44 4.74 8.53
CA ASN A 124 15.74 5.30 8.15
C ASN A 124 16.73 5.20 9.30
N ALA A 125 16.32 5.51 10.53
CA ALA A 125 17.17 5.35 11.70
C ALA A 125 17.50 3.87 12.00
N LEU A 126 16.69 2.94 11.51
CA LEU A 126 16.92 1.49 11.62
C LEU A 126 17.72 0.93 10.43
N SER A 127 18.12 1.73 9.43
CA SER A 127 18.75 1.25 8.20
C SER A 127 19.99 0.39 8.47
N GLY A 128 20.86 0.81 9.37
CA GLY A 128 22.06 0.04 9.74
C GLY A 128 21.75 -1.35 10.32
N LEU A 129 20.68 -1.49 11.14
CA LEU A 129 20.21 -2.78 11.65
C LEU A 129 19.58 -3.63 10.53
N LEU A 130 18.97 -3.00 9.54
CA LEU A 130 18.19 -3.61 8.48
C LEU A 130 18.95 -3.67 7.14
N LEU A 131 20.28 -3.61 7.17
CA LEU A 131 21.15 -3.71 6.00
C LEU A 131 20.70 -2.77 4.86
N ASP A 132 20.36 -1.53 5.23
CA ASP A 132 19.85 -0.49 4.32
C ASP A 132 18.59 -0.89 3.55
N TRP A 133 17.79 -1.80 4.11
CA TRP A 133 16.59 -2.37 3.49
C TRP A 133 16.87 -3.10 2.17
N ASP A 134 18.10 -3.58 1.97
CA ASP A 134 18.44 -4.44 0.83
C ASP A 134 17.71 -5.79 0.96
N GLU A 135 16.64 -5.94 0.20
CA GLU A 135 15.78 -7.13 0.23
C GLU A 135 16.56 -8.41 -0.10
N SER A 136 17.50 -8.35 -1.05
CA SER A 136 18.31 -9.50 -1.44
C SER A 136 19.21 -9.95 -0.28
N ARG A 137 19.89 -9.00 0.37
CA ARG A 137 20.74 -9.29 1.52
C ARG A 137 19.95 -9.80 2.71
N LEU A 138 18.83 -9.15 3.06
CA LEU A 138 17.96 -9.54 4.17
C LEU A 138 17.41 -10.96 3.98
N ASN A 139 16.92 -11.27 2.80
CA ASN A 139 16.29 -12.57 2.51
C ASN A 139 17.30 -13.73 2.43
N THR A 140 18.60 -13.43 2.21
CA THR A 140 19.66 -14.45 2.19
C THR A 140 20.35 -14.67 3.52
N LEU A 141 19.99 -13.89 4.57
CA LEU A 141 20.56 -14.07 5.91
C LEU A 141 20.26 -15.47 6.48
N PRO A 142 21.23 -16.10 7.16
CA PRO A 142 20.99 -17.32 7.93
C PRO A 142 19.93 -17.12 9.03
N ALA A 143 19.12 -18.13 9.32
CA ALA A 143 18.05 -18.05 10.32
C ALA A 143 18.50 -17.51 11.71
N PRO A 144 19.71 -17.81 12.25
CA PRO A 144 20.17 -17.22 13.49
C PRO A 144 20.33 -15.68 13.41
N GLU A 145 20.76 -15.13 12.26
CA GLU A 145 20.93 -13.71 12.04
C GLU A 145 19.58 -13.01 11.87
N GLN A 146 18.67 -13.62 11.13
CA GLN A 146 17.29 -13.16 11.04
C GLN A 146 16.66 -13.03 12.44
N LYS A 147 16.82 -14.05 13.28
CA LYS A 147 16.34 -14.05 14.67
C LYS A 147 16.98 -12.94 15.51
N LYS A 148 18.27 -12.66 15.33
CA LYS A 148 18.96 -11.56 16.02
C LYS A 148 18.34 -10.20 15.67
N ILE A 149 18.03 -9.94 14.41
CA ILE A 149 17.39 -8.70 13.96
C ILE A 149 16.01 -8.54 14.62
N LEU A 150 15.17 -9.57 14.57
CA LEU A 150 13.83 -9.51 15.19
C LEU A 150 13.92 -9.29 16.70
N THR A 151 14.87 -9.96 17.36
CA THR A 151 15.11 -9.81 18.81
C THR A 151 15.61 -8.40 19.14
N ALA A 152 16.48 -7.83 18.31
CA ALA A 152 16.98 -6.46 18.50
C ALA A 152 15.85 -5.43 18.41
N ILE A 153 14.91 -5.58 17.45
CA ILE A 153 13.73 -4.73 17.35
C ILE A 153 12.87 -4.84 18.62
N ASP A 154 12.62 -6.06 19.12
CA ASP A 154 11.86 -6.26 20.35
C ASP A 154 12.53 -5.62 21.55
N GLU A 155 13.84 -5.75 21.64
CA GLU A 155 14.61 -5.18 22.74
C GLU A 155 14.60 -3.66 22.72
N LEU A 156 14.82 -3.05 21.54
CA LEU A 156 14.72 -1.59 21.36
C LEU A 156 13.34 -1.08 21.77
N ASN A 157 12.28 -1.78 21.34
CA ASN A 157 10.91 -1.42 21.68
C ASN A 157 10.66 -1.54 23.20
N ARG A 158 11.06 -2.65 23.82
CA ARG A 158 10.88 -2.88 25.25
C ARG A 158 11.62 -1.87 26.12
N GLN A 159 12.80 -1.41 25.66
CA GLN A 159 13.59 -0.38 26.34
C GLN A 159 13.10 1.05 26.07
N GLY A 160 12.09 1.24 25.22
CA GLY A 160 11.65 2.57 24.78
C GLY A 160 12.70 3.32 23.94
N LYS A 161 13.65 2.59 23.34
CA LYS A 161 14.75 3.13 22.51
C LYS A 161 14.53 2.92 21.02
N LEU A 162 13.38 2.33 20.63
CA LEU A 162 13.06 2.18 19.22
C LEU A 162 12.93 3.58 18.60
N PRO A 163 13.72 3.92 17.57
CA PRO A 163 13.56 5.20 16.89
C PRO A 163 12.17 5.31 16.29
N THR A 164 11.51 6.43 16.51
CA THR A 164 10.14 6.68 16.01
C THR A 164 10.04 8.09 15.45
N ILE A 165 9.18 8.24 14.45
CA ILE A 165 8.68 9.53 13.94
C ILE A 165 7.23 9.68 14.37
N GLU A 166 6.87 10.90 14.77
CA GLU A 166 5.50 11.25 15.13
C GLU A 166 5.01 12.39 14.25
N GLY A 167 3.74 12.34 13.88
CA GLY A 167 3.10 13.38 13.08
C GLY A 167 1.59 13.31 13.16
N GLU A 168 0.93 14.44 12.91
CA GLU A 168 -0.51 14.50 12.77
C GLU A 168 -0.90 14.32 11.31
N GLU A 169 -1.88 13.45 11.08
CA GLU A 169 -2.41 13.12 9.76
C GLU A 169 -3.94 13.17 9.80
N GLU A 170 -4.55 13.63 8.71
CA GLU A 170 -6.00 13.63 8.53
C GLU A 170 -6.38 12.68 7.39
N PHE A 171 -7.31 11.77 7.68
CA PHE A 171 -7.83 10.80 6.72
C PHE A 171 -9.31 11.03 6.49
N THR A 172 -9.73 10.92 5.24
CA THR A 172 -11.14 10.92 4.86
C THR A 172 -11.64 9.49 4.74
N LEU A 173 -12.73 9.17 5.42
CA LEU A 173 -13.40 7.90 5.33
C LEU A 173 -14.83 8.07 4.82
N LEU A 174 -15.24 7.20 3.91
CA LEU A 174 -16.58 7.12 3.35
C LEU A 174 -17.29 5.88 3.89
N ARG A 175 -18.58 6.02 4.17
CA ARG A 175 -19.41 4.88 4.53
C ARG A 175 -20.06 4.28 3.28
N GLU A 176 -19.65 3.08 2.90
CA GLU A 176 -20.22 2.31 1.80
C GLU A 176 -21.05 1.15 2.39
N GLY A 177 -22.37 1.33 2.42
CA GLY A 177 -23.27 0.39 3.08
C GLY A 177 -23.02 0.30 4.59
N SER A 178 -22.59 -0.88 5.06
CA SER A 178 -22.26 -1.11 6.49
C SER A 178 -20.77 -0.95 6.81
N GLN A 179 -19.92 -0.68 5.81
CA GLN A 179 -18.45 -0.65 5.96
C GLN A 179 -17.92 0.77 5.78
N TRP A 180 -16.86 1.08 6.51
CA TRP A 180 -16.06 2.27 6.27
C TRP A 180 -14.96 1.97 5.27
N ARG A 181 -14.64 2.96 4.42
CA ARG A 181 -13.60 2.90 3.39
C ARG A 181 -12.73 4.14 3.47
N ILE A 182 -11.46 3.99 3.19
CA ILE A 182 -10.51 5.10 3.07
C ILE A 182 -10.72 5.76 1.72
N SER A 183 -11.07 7.05 1.72
CA SER A 183 -11.09 7.85 0.51
C SER A 183 -9.70 8.43 0.27
N LEU A 184 -9.11 8.08 -0.85
CA LEU A 184 -7.84 8.61 -1.31
C LEU A 184 -8.02 9.71 -2.36
N ASP A 185 -9.28 9.94 -2.77
CA ASP A 185 -9.67 10.98 -3.73
C ASP A 185 -8.82 10.96 -5.02
N TRP A 186 -8.52 9.75 -5.51
CA TRP A 186 -7.74 9.62 -6.74
C TRP A 186 -8.42 10.24 -7.96
N GLY A 187 -9.75 10.36 -7.94
CA GLY A 187 -10.50 11.04 -8.99
C GLY A 187 -10.18 12.52 -9.16
N ALA A 188 -9.76 13.19 -8.07
CA ALA A 188 -9.28 14.57 -8.10
C ALA A 188 -7.76 14.67 -8.33
N GLY A 189 -7.06 13.54 -8.47
CA GLY A 189 -5.62 13.51 -8.65
C GLY A 189 -5.17 13.98 -10.03
N VAL A 190 -3.85 14.14 -10.15
CA VAL A 190 -3.15 14.47 -11.37
C VAL A 190 -2.75 13.18 -12.08
N LYS A 191 -3.07 13.07 -13.34
CA LYS A 191 -2.64 11.99 -14.20
C LYS A 191 -1.16 12.20 -14.56
N VAL A 192 -0.33 11.22 -14.27
CA VAL A 192 1.09 11.23 -14.62
C VAL A 192 1.35 10.11 -15.63
N SER A 193 1.72 10.47 -16.85
CA SER A 193 2.04 9.52 -17.91
C SER A 193 3.55 9.33 -18.04
N PHE A 194 3.97 8.11 -18.37
CA PHE A 194 5.38 7.73 -18.52
C PHE A 194 5.65 7.24 -19.92
N THR A 195 6.66 7.81 -20.56
CA THR A 195 7.06 7.47 -21.92
C THR A 195 8.57 7.26 -22.00
N THR A 196 8.99 6.31 -22.81
CA THR A 196 10.39 6.08 -23.15
C THR A 196 10.66 6.53 -24.58
N VAL A 197 11.73 7.28 -24.76
CA VAL A 197 12.26 7.67 -26.08
C VAL A 197 13.56 6.94 -26.29
N LEU A 198 13.64 6.18 -27.37
CA LEU A 198 14.82 5.41 -27.75
C LEU A 198 15.43 6.02 -29.03
N PRO A 199 16.76 6.10 -29.14
CA PRO A 199 17.39 6.48 -30.41
C PRO A 199 16.99 5.51 -31.52
N SER A 200 17.03 6.00 -32.77
CA SER A 200 16.84 5.12 -33.94
C SER A 200 17.88 4.00 -33.93
N GLU A 201 17.48 2.78 -34.26
CA GLU A 201 18.35 1.59 -34.30
C GLU A 201 19.01 1.25 -32.93
N THR A 202 18.35 1.60 -31.84
CA THR A 202 18.92 1.38 -30.52
C THR A 202 19.07 -0.11 -30.18
N PRO A 203 20.19 -0.52 -29.54
CA PRO A 203 20.45 -1.89 -29.14
C PRO A 203 19.63 -2.33 -27.91
N ILE A 204 18.86 -1.42 -27.32
CA ILE A 204 18.04 -1.73 -26.15
C ILE A 204 16.54 -1.66 -26.47
N PHE A 205 15.77 -2.35 -25.66
CA PHE A 205 14.34 -2.13 -25.47
C PHE A 205 14.13 -1.52 -24.10
N ALA A 206 13.26 -0.52 -23.99
CA ALA A 206 12.86 0.05 -22.71
C ALA A 206 11.41 0.47 -22.73
N GLU A 207 10.69 0.12 -21.66
CA GLU A 207 9.30 0.54 -21.48
C GLU A 207 8.98 0.74 -20.00
N PRO A 208 8.05 1.65 -19.64
CA PRO A 208 7.53 1.73 -18.28
C PRO A 208 6.64 0.53 -18.00
N VAL A 209 6.74 -0.03 -16.79
CA VAL A 209 5.89 -1.13 -16.31
C VAL A 209 4.44 -0.67 -16.17
N VAL A 210 4.25 0.60 -15.78
CA VAL A 210 2.96 1.29 -15.74
C VAL A 210 3.09 2.53 -16.61
N LYS A 211 2.23 2.65 -17.64
CA LYS A 211 2.28 3.78 -18.56
C LYS A 211 1.68 5.06 -17.99
N GLU A 212 0.84 4.93 -17.00
CA GLU A 212 0.08 6.04 -16.43
C GLU A 212 -0.30 5.74 -14.99
N THR A 213 -0.23 6.72 -14.11
CA THR A 213 -0.77 6.65 -12.75
C THR A 213 -1.56 7.91 -12.42
N VAL A 214 -2.33 7.87 -11.34
CA VAL A 214 -2.95 9.06 -10.75
C VAL A 214 -2.31 9.28 -9.38
N ALA A 215 -1.82 10.49 -9.15
CA ALA A 215 -1.22 10.90 -7.89
C ALA A 215 -1.90 12.18 -7.38
N ARG A 216 -1.98 12.33 -6.06
CA ARG A 216 -2.41 13.56 -5.41
C ARG A 216 -1.20 14.35 -4.93
N PRO A 217 -1.36 15.65 -4.68
CA PRO A 217 -0.35 16.42 -3.96
C PRO A 217 0.11 15.70 -2.69
N SER A 218 1.41 15.63 -2.49
CA SER A 218 2.12 14.92 -1.43
C SER A 218 2.17 13.38 -1.56
N ASP A 219 1.59 12.78 -2.59
CA ASP A 219 1.74 11.34 -2.83
C ASP A 219 3.17 11.00 -3.25
N VAL A 220 3.67 9.89 -2.69
CA VAL A 220 4.91 9.23 -3.12
C VAL A 220 4.55 7.97 -3.89
N PHE A 221 5.11 7.81 -5.07
CA PHE A 221 4.87 6.63 -5.89
C PHE A 221 6.13 6.19 -6.65
N THR A 222 6.18 4.91 -7.00
CA THR A 222 7.33 4.30 -7.67
C THR A 222 6.91 3.70 -8.99
N ILE A 223 7.69 3.97 -10.04
CA ILE A 223 7.48 3.43 -11.39
C ILE A 223 8.69 2.61 -11.79
N GLY A 224 8.45 1.37 -12.21
CA GLY A 224 9.46 0.51 -12.80
C GLY A 224 9.63 0.78 -14.30
N PHE A 225 10.87 0.75 -14.78
CA PHE A 225 11.21 0.75 -16.19
C PHE A 225 11.91 -0.56 -16.51
N ARG A 226 11.34 -1.35 -17.38
CA ARG A 226 11.94 -2.57 -17.88
C ARG A 226 12.88 -2.24 -19.01
N VAL A 227 14.15 -2.62 -18.87
CA VAL A 227 15.19 -2.36 -19.85
C VAL A 227 15.83 -3.68 -20.25
N LYS A 228 15.99 -3.91 -21.56
CA LYS A 228 16.57 -5.13 -22.10
C LYS A 228 17.66 -4.83 -23.11
N ASN A 229 18.82 -5.45 -22.95
CA ASN A 229 19.88 -5.47 -23.96
C ASN A 229 19.51 -6.48 -25.07
N ARG A 230 19.34 -6.00 -26.31
CA ARG A 230 19.00 -6.85 -27.47
C ARG A 230 20.23 -7.34 -28.25
N THR A 231 21.42 -7.06 -27.73
CA THR A 231 22.66 -7.43 -28.43
C THR A 231 23.37 -8.61 -27.77
N ASN A 232 24.41 -9.10 -28.42
CA ASN A 232 25.31 -10.14 -27.92
C ASN A 232 26.56 -9.60 -27.21
N ARG A 233 26.60 -8.28 -26.92
CA ARG A 233 27.68 -7.59 -26.19
C ARG A 233 27.14 -6.83 -25.01
N GLU A 234 28.00 -6.54 -24.03
CA GLU A 234 27.67 -5.65 -22.94
C GLU A 234 27.46 -4.22 -23.49
N ILE A 235 26.47 -3.53 -22.94
CA ILE A 235 26.16 -2.14 -23.24
C ILE A 235 26.05 -1.33 -21.96
N VAL A 236 26.32 -0.03 -22.08
CA VAL A 236 26.10 0.94 -21.01
C VAL A 236 24.99 1.89 -21.45
N THR A 237 23.99 2.09 -20.60
CA THR A 237 22.91 3.03 -20.87
C THR A 237 22.64 3.93 -19.68
N ARG A 238 22.17 5.14 -19.97
CA ARG A 238 21.68 6.13 -19.00
C ARG A 238 20.50 6.87 -19.60
N ILE A 239 19.81 7.66 -18.79
CA ILE A 239 18.68 8.45 -19.27
C ILE A 239 18.93 9.96 -19.17
N VAL A 240 18.21 10.69 -20.00
CA VAL A 240 17.86 12.09 -19.78
C VAL A 240 16.39 12.11 -19.36
N HIS A 241 16.13 12.60 -18.15
CA HIS A 241 14.79 12.68 -17.58
C HIS A 241 14.20 14.07 -17.87
N ARG A 242 12.97 14.09 -18.41
CA ARG A 242 12.21 15.32 -18.68
C ARG A 242 10.80 15.20 -18.16
N ILE A 243 10.26 16.31 -17.69
CA ILE A 243 8.85 16.45 -17.31
C ILE A 243 8.24 17.56 -18.17
N GLU A 244 7.05 17.28 -18.68
CA GLU A 244 6.26 18.20 -19.48
C GLU A 244 4.85 18.37 -18.88
N PRO A 245 4.28 19.59 -18.89
CA PRO A 245 4.91 20.84 -19.35
C PRO A 245 6.06 21.29 -18.43
N LYS A 246 7.05 21.96 -19.01
CA LYS A 246 8.30 22.36 -18.32
C LYS A 246 8.07 23.18 -17.05
N GLU A 247 7.11 24.06 -17.08
CA GLU A 247 6.73 24.93 -15.96
C GLU A 247 6.21 24.15 -14.74
N LEU A 248 5.74 22.93 -14.97
CA LEU A 248 5.27 22.04 -13.90
C LEU A 248 6.33 21.05 -13.42
N ALA A 249 7.51 21.01 -14.06
CA ALA A 249 8.55 20.04 -13.71
C ALA A 249 9.03 20.15 -12.25
N GLN A 250 8.99 21.36 -11.68
CA GLN A 250 9.40 21.60 -10.29
C GLN A 250 8.43 20.98 -9.24
N TYR A 251 7.22 20.57 -9.65
CA TYR A 251 6.21 20.01 -8.77
C TYR A 251 6.19 18.48 -8.74
N LEU A 252 6.92 17.83 -9.64
CA LEU A 252 7.12 16.38 -9.64
C LEU A 252 8.58 16.05 -9.38
N GLU A 253 8.92 15.84 -8.13
CA GLU A 253 10.30 15.61 -7.69
C GLU A 253 10.69 14.14 -7.87
N LEU A 254 11.81 13.90 -8.53
CA LEU A 254 12.42 12.58 -8.66
C LEU A 254 13.36 12.33 -7.46
N VAL A 255 12.91 11.53 -6.52
CA VAL A 255 13.63 11.25 -5.26
C VAL A 255 14.74 10.23 -5.47
N GLN A 256 14.46 9.20 -6.26
CA GLN A 256 15.40 8.12 -6.53
C GLN A 256 15.21 7.58 -7.95
N CYS A 257 16.31 7.38 -8.66
CA CYS A 257 16.31 6.73 -9.96
C CYS A 257 17.68 6.14 -10.28
N ALA A 258 17.76 4.82 -10.38
CA ALA A 258 19.00 4.14 -10.73
C ALA A 258 19.49 4.46 -12.15
N LEU A 259 18.56 4.75 -13.08
CA LEU A 259 18.85 5.02 -14.49
C LEU A 259 19.49 6.40 -14.76
N LEU A 260 19.53 7.31 -13.76
CA LEU A 260 20.28 8.57 -13.89
C LEU A 260 21.80 8.34 -13.94
N LEU A 261 22.26 7.24 -13.34
CA LEU A 261 23.64 6.80 -13.43
C LEU A 261 23.79 5.81 -14.59
N PRO A 262 25.00 5.70 -15.20
CA PRO A 262 25.26 4.69 -16.20
C PRO A 262 25.05 3.28 -15.64
N VAL A 263 24.15 2.51 -16.24
CA VAL A 263 23.90 1.09 -15.89
C VAL A 263 24.47 0.19 -16.97
N ARG A 264 25.05 -0.93 -16.56
CA ARG A 264 25.61 -1.95 -17.44
C ARG A 264 24.62 -3.08 -17.61
N LEU A 265 24.38 -3.48 -18.83
CA LEU A 265 23.51 -4.59 -19.18
C LEU A 265 24.32 -5.63 -19.95
N ARG A 266 24.36 -6.86 -19.44
CA ARG A 266 25.01 -8.00 -20.11
C ARG A 266 24.25 -8.35 -21.40
N PRO A 267 24.86 -9.16 -22.29
CA PRO A 267 24.17 -9.66 -23.48
C PRO A 267 22.83 -10.32 -23.13
N GLY A 268 21.74 -9.86 -23.73
CA GLY A 268 20.39 -10.40 -23.53
C GLY A 268 19.75 -10.12 -22.17
N GLU A 269 20.44 -9.44 -21.25
CA GLU A 269 19.94 -9.12 -19.90
C GLU A 269 18.70 -8.22 -19.95
N GLU A 270 17.74 -8.55 -19.12
CA GLU A 270 16.53 -7.77 -18.90
C GLU A 270 16.37 -7.49 -17.41
N GLU A 271 16.24 -6.22 -17.06
CA GLU A 271 16.12 -5.79 -15.67
C GLU A 271 15.09 -4.67 -15.53
N THR A 272 14.48 -4.55 -14.33
CA THR A 272 13.54 -3.49 -14.01
C THR A 272 14.18 -2.51 -13.03
N TYR A 273 14.30 -1.26 -13.46
CA TYR A 273 14.84 -0.16 -12.67
C TYR A 273 13.72 0.71 -12.14
N ASN A 274 13.72 0.97 -10.84
CA ASN A 274 12.69 1.75 -10.17
C ASN A 274 13.06 3.22 -10.08
N SER A 275 12.06 4.08 -10.26
CA SER A 275 12.13 5.52 -10.05
C SER A 275 11.04 5.94 -9.09
N THR A 276 11.39 6.64 -8.03
CA THR A 276 10.46 7.11 -7.00
C THR A 276 10.25 8.61 -7.14
N TYR A 277 9.00 9.02 -7.15
CA TYR A 277 8.55 10.40 -7.31
C TYR A 277 7.76 10.88 -6.11
N ILE A 278 7.81 12.18 -5.87
CA ILE A 278 6.90 12.90 -4.97
C ILE A 278 6.20 13.98 -5.80
N LEU A 279 4.86 13.99 -5.79
CA LEU A 279 4.10 15.12 -6.30
C LEU A 279 3.97 16.17 -5.19
N ARG A 280 4.50 17.38 -5.41
CA ARG A 280 4.53 18.44 -4.39
C ARG A 280 3.14 18.93 -4.02
N GLY A 281 2.99 19.35 -2.76
CA GLY A 281 1.71 19.82 -2.22
C GLY A 281 1.27 21.20 -2.74
N ASP A 282 2.22 21.99 -3.26
CA ASP A 282 2.01 23.34 -3.79
C ASP A 282 1.78 23.36 -5.32
N LEU A 283 1.35 22.24 -5.89
CA LEU A 283 1.00 22.15 -7.31
C LEU A 283 -0.12 23.15 -7.67
N PRO A 284 0.00 23.87 -8.80
CA PRO A 284 -1.02 24.83 -9.22
C PRO A 284 -2.40 24.20 -9.37
N ASP A 285 -3.42 24.90 -8.89
CA ASP A 285 -4.82 24.50 -9.02
C ASP A 285 -5.17 24.25 -10.49
N GLY A 286 -5.96 23.20 -10.73
CA GLY A 286 -6.41 22.83 -12.08
C GLY A 286 -5.40 22.04 -12.88
N THR A 287 -4.22 21.72 -12.36
CA THR A 287 -3.28 20.79 -13.01
C THR A 287 -3.93 19.40 -13.10
N LYS A 288 -4.07 18.87 -14.31
CA LYS A 288 -4.73 17.58 -14.56
C LYS A 288 -3.77 16.52 -15.10
N HIS A 289 -2.65 16.93 -15.68
CA HIS A 289 -1.76 16.01 -16.38
C HIS A 289 -0.30 16.46 -16.31
N LEU A 290 0.60 15.47 -16.21
CA LEU A 290 2.06 15.60 -16.32
C LEU A 290 2.58 14.44 -17.17
N ASP A 291 3.52 14.73 -18.07
CA ASP A 291 4.23 13.71 -18.84
C ASP A 291 5.67 13.59 -18.36
N VAL A 292 6.07 12.37 -18.06
CA VAL A 292 7.45 12.03 -17.69
C VAL A 292 8.09 11.26 -18.84
N ILE A 293 9.17 11.81 -19.39
CA ILE A 293 9.84 11.29 -20.57
C ILE A 293 11.24 10.83 -20.18
N TYR A 294 11.53 9.56 -20.42
CA TYR A 294 12.83 8.93 -20.27
C TYR A 294 13.47 8.76 -21.64
N GLU A 295 14.39 9.64 -21.97
CA GLU A 295 15.19 9.54 -23.19
C GLU A 295 16.45 8.73 -22.91
N PHE A 296 16.52 7.52 -23.44
CA PHE A 296 17.66 6.64 -23.25
C PHE A 296 18.83 7.06 -24.12
N LYS A 297 20.03 7.07 -23.55
CA LYS A 297 21.31 7.24 -24.25
C LYS A 297 22.10 5.94 -24.07
N VAL A 298 22.60 5.41 -25.14
CA VAL A 298 23.47 4.23 -25.13
C VAL A 298 24.87 4.67 -25.50
N ASP A 299 25.81 4.43 -24.59
CA ASP A 299 27.20 4.67 -24.82
C ASP A 299 27.76 3.48 -25.61
N SER A 300 28.39 3.78 -26.75
CA SER A 300 28.95 2.80 -27.71
C SER A 300 30.34 2.33 -27.32
#